data_0449f77518702d383079cc41b5c8a6f1
#
_entry.id   0449f77518702d383079cc41b5c8a6f1
#
_cell.length_a   1.000
_cell.length_b   1.000
_cell.length_c   1.000
_cell.angle_alpha   90.00
_cell.angle_beta   90.00
_cell.angle_gamma   90.00
#
_symmetry.space_group_name_H-M   'P 1'
#
loop_
_entity.id
_entity.type
_entity.pdbx_description
1 polymer ?
#
loop_
_entity_poly.entity_id
_entity_poly.type
_entity_poly.pdbx_seq_one_letter_code
_entity_poly.pdbx_strand_id
1 'polypeptide(L)'
;MATPSLSRHRLPGYLGDILVDVRTGDRVRPRPAVLVVHGFKGFKDWGMFPPLAERLARAGFTAVSLNLGGSGVDDSGEFVFPERFARATYSGDLGDLQSVLDATRQGGLGFAPASSVGIVGHSRGGGLAILAAAADPGLSALVTWAAISTVHRYSPDEIAAWRARGSYDVVNTRTGQVLPMGTDVLDDIASRGAALDIAAAAARVTAPWLLLHGEGDASVPVAEARALHAASGGRAELHLVPGAGHTFETVHPWKGPTAAFTTAADATLAWFSRHLR
;
A
#
# COMPACT_ATOMS: atom_id res chain seq x y z
N MET A 1 -8.11 -25.60 -10.12
CA MET A 1 -7.54 -25.05 -8.88
C MET A 1 -8.66 -24.91 -7.85
N ALA A 2 -8.38 -25.10 -6.56
CA ALA A 2 -9.40 -24.91 -5.51
C ALA A 2 -9.83 -23.44 -5.45
N THR A 3 -11.10 -23.19 -5.10
CA THR A 3 -11.60 -21.82 -4.87
C THR A 3 -10.83 -21.21 -3.69
N PRO A 4 -10.27 -20.01 -3.81
CA PRO A 4 -9.57 -19.38 -2.69
C PRO A 4 -10.49 -19.19 -1.49
N SER A 5 -9.97 -19.50 -0.29
CA SER A 5 -10.64 -19.24 0.98
C SER A 5 -10.13 -17.94 1.59
N LEU A 6 -11.00 -17.22 2.28
CA LEU A 6 -10.68 -16.04 3.06
C LEU A 6 -10.54 -16.40 4.55
N SER A 7 -9.48 -15.94 5.20
CA SER A 7 -9.40 -15.89 6.66
C SER A 7 -8.96 -14.50 7.13
N ARG A 8 -9.37 -14.13 8.35
CA ARG A 8 -9.08 -12.85 8.97
C ARG A 8 -8.18 -13.05 10.18
N HIS A 9 -7.18 -12.20 10.28
CA HIS A 9 -6.17 -12.25 11.34
C HIS A 9 -5.98 -10.83 11.90
N ARG A 10 -5.41 -10.78 13.10
CA ARG A 10 -5.02 -9.54 13.77
C ARG A 10 -3.59 -9.71 14.26
N LEU A 11 -2.78 -8.70 14.01
CA LEU A 11 -1.43 -8.61 14.55
C LEU A 11 -1.33 -7.34 15.40
N PRO A 12 -0.51 -7.32 16.45
CA PRO A 12 -0.24 -6.09 17.18
C PRO A 12 0.39 -5.05 16.24
N GLY A 13 -0.16 -3.85 16.19
CA GLY A 13 0.39 -2.71 15.47
C GLY A 13 0.70 -1.55 16.41
N TYR A 14 1.29 -0.47 15.88
CA TYR A 14 1.79 0.65 16.70
C TYR A 14 0.66 1.53 17.32
N LEU A 15 -0.53 1.59 16.71
CA LEU A 15 -1.68 2.34 17.24
C LEU A 15 -2.92 1.48 17.47
N GLY A 16 -2.79 0.17 17.33
CA GLY A 16 -3.88 -0.80 17.49
C GLY A 16 -3.65 -1.98 16.57
N ASP A 17 -4.62 -2.88 16.50
CA ASP A 17 -4.48 -4.08 15.70
C ASP A 17 -4.32 -3.75 14.20
N ILE A 18 -3.37 -4.41 13.56
CA ILE A 18 -3.29 -4.54 12.11
C ILE A 18 -4.31 -5.60 11.70
N LEU A 19 -5.33 -5.20 10.95
CA LEU A 19 -6.34 -6.14 10.44
C LEU A 19 -5.84 -6.75 9.13
N VAL A 20 -5.76 -8.08 9.07
CA VAL A 20 -5.18 -8.79 7.93
C VAL A 20 -6.18 -9.79 7.35
N ASP A 21 -6.41 -9.72 6.05
CA ASP A 21 -7.17 -10.68 5.27
C ASP A 21 -6.21 -11.54 4.44
N VAL A 22 -6.30 -12.86 4.59
CA VAL A 22 -5.55 -13.82 3.80
C VAL A 22 -6.48 -14.56 2.86
N ARG A 23 -6.21 -14.45 1.55
CA ARG A 23 -6.90 -15.22 0.50
C ARG A 23 -5.93 -16.18 -0.14
N THR A 24 -6.21 -17.49 -0.05
CA THR A 24 -5.34 -18.54 -0.63
C THR A 24 -6.14 -19.78 -1.01
N GLY A 25 -5.71 -20.48 -2.04
CA GLY A 25 -6.25 -21.78 -2.44
C GLY A 25 -5.58 -22.97 -1.74
N ASP A 26 -4.49 -22.74 -1.00
CA ASP A 26 -3.75 -23.80 -0.29
C ASP A 26 -3.02 -23.19 0.91
N ARG A 27 -3.34 -23.69 2.10
CA ARG A 27 -2.75 -23.22 3.37
C ARG A 27 -1.60 -24.09 3.86
N VAL A 28 -1.43 -25.27 3.27
CA VAL A 28 -0.51 -26.29 3.77
C VAL A 28 0.83 -26.23 3.05
N ARG A 29 0.81 -25.95 1.76
CA ARG A 29 2.04 -25.91 0.95
C ARG A 29 2.61 -24.47 0.91
N PRO A 30 3.94 -24.31 1.03
CA PRO A 30 4.56 -23.02 0.77
C PRO A 30 4.19 -22.51 -0.63
N ARG A 31 3.73 -21.25 -0.70
CA ARG A 31 3.38 -20.57 -1.94
C ARG A 31 3.94 -19.17 -1.94
N PRO A 32 4.18 -18.57 -3.10
CA PRO A 32 4.49 -17.16 -3.17
C PRO A 32 3.34 -16.32 -2.58
N ALA A 33 3.68 -15.32 -1.78
CA ALA A 33 2.72 -14.41 -1.18
C ALA A 33 2.86 -13.00 -1.75
N VAL A 34 1.74 -12.28 -1.83
CA VAL A 34 1.68 -10.87 -2.25
C VAL A 34 0.94 -10.07 -1.19
N LEU A 35 1.63 -9.10 -0.58
CA LEU A 35 1.01 -8.12 0.30
C LEU A 35 0.34 -7.03 -0.53
N VAL A 36 -0.88 -6.63 -0.13
CA VAL A 36 -1.66 -5.56 -0.77
C VAL A 36 -1.80 -4.41 0.22
N VAL A 37 -1.14 -3.28 -0.06
CA VAL A 37 -1.00 -2.14 0.84
C VAL A 37 -1.78 -0.94 0.32
N HIS A 38 -2.77 -0.50 1.09
CA HIS A 38 -3.63 0.63 0.74
C HIS A 38 -2.95 2.00 0.91
N GLY A 39 -3.52 3.04 0.30
CA GLY A 39 -3.08 4.42 0.42
C GLY A 39 -3.71 5.18 1.59
N PHE A 40 -3.47 6.49 1.63
CA PHE A 40 -4.04 7.41 2.60
C PHE A 40 -5.58 7.43 2.50
N LYS A 41 -6.28 7.38 3.63
CA LYS A 41 -7.74 7.21 3.74
C LYS A 41 -8.28 5.94 3.07
N GLY A 42 -7.39 5.03 2.72
CA GLY A 42 -7.75 3.70 2.22
C GLY A 42 -7.87 2.68 3.35
N PHE A 43 -8.33 1.49 3.00
CA PHE A 43 -8.39 0.31 3.85
C PHE A 43 -8.43 -0.94 2.97
N LYS A 44 -8.13 -2.11 3.54
CA LYS A 44 -7.96 -3.37 2.80
C LYS A 44 -9.18 -3.78 1.95
N ASP A 45 -10.37 -3.33 2.34
CA ASP A 45 -11.63 -3.64 1.65
C ASP A 45 -12.12 -2.49 0.73
N TRP A 46 -11.31 -1.44 0.56
CA TRP A 46 -11.68 -0.33 -0.32
C TRP A 46 -11.68 -0.76 -1.78
N GLY A 47 -12.83 -0.58 -2.45
CA GLY A 47 -13.03 -0.69 -3.90
C GLY A 47 -12.22 -1.79 -4.58
N MET A 48 -11.07 -1.43 -5.12
CA MET A 48 -10.24 -2.28 -5.98
C MET A 48 -9.42 -3.34 -5.26
N PHE A 49 -9.18 -3.23 -3.94
CA PHE A 49 -8.26 -4.14 -3.25
C PHE A 49 -8.78 -5.57 -3.08
N PRO A 50 -10.07 -5.81 -2.66
CA PRO A 50 -10.60 -7.15 -2.60
C PRO A 50 -10.59 -7.90 -3.94
N PRO A 51 -11.05 -7.28 -5.08
CA PRO A 51 -10.97 -7.96 -6.38
C PRO A 51 -9.54 -8.19 -6.87
N LEU A 52 -8.58 -7.30 -6.57
CA LEU A 52 -7.17 -7.54 -6.86
C LEU A 52 -6.64 -8.73 -6.07
N ALA A 53 -6.90 -8.80 -4.75
CA ALA A 53 -6.48 -9.89 -3.89
C ALA A 53 -7.11 -11.23 -4.31
N GLU A 54 -8.38 -11.23 -4.73
CA GLU A 54 -9.05 -12.42 -5.27
C GLU A 54 -8.40 -12.90 -6.57
N ARG A 55 -8.03 -11.98 -7.48
CA ARG A 55 -7.33 -12.31 -8.73
C ARG A 55 -5.96 -12.92 -8.46
N LEU A 56 -5.19 -12.35 -7.51
CA LEU A 56 -3.91 -12.90 -7.08
C LEU A 56 -4.08 -14.32 -6.51
N ALA A 57 -5.06 -14.53 -5.64
CA ALA A 57 -5.32 -15.84 -5.04
C ALA A 57 -5.74 -16.88 -6.08
N ARG A 58 -6.57 -16.51 -7.06
CA ARG A 58 -6.95 -17.38 -8.19
C ARG A 58 -5.78 -17.71 -9.10
N ALA A 59 -4.80 -16.83 -9.22
CA ALA A 59 -3.56 -17.07 -9.96
C ALA A 59 -2.56 -17.97 -9.21
N GLY A 60 -2.88 -18.37 -7.96
CA GLY A 60 -2.09 -19.32 -7.18
C GLY A 60 -1.19 -18.69 -6.12
N PHE A 61 -1.25 -17.36 -5.95
CA PHE A 61 -0.56 -16.65 -4.87
C PHE A 61 -1.35 -16.74 -3.55
N THR A 62 -0.67 -16.52 -2.43
CA THR A 62 -1.33 -16.15 -1.18
C THR A 62 -1.43 -14.63 -1.12
N ALA A 63 -2.63 -14.07 -1.24
CA ALA A 63 -2.85 -12.62 -1.16
C ALA A 63 -3.10 -12.21 0.29
N VAL A 64 -2.31 -11.27 0.79
CA VAL A 64 -2.33 -10.75 2.17
C VAL A 64 -2.67 -9.27 2.12
N SER A 65 -3.93 -8.90 2.37
CA SER A 65 -4.38 -7.50 2.42
C SER A 65 -4.40 -7.03 3.88
N LEU A 66 -3.95 -5.81 4.14
CA LEU A 66 -3.85 -5.30 5.51
C LEU A 66 -4.46 -3.91 5.67
N ASN A 67 -5.01 -3.62 6.86
CA ASN A 67 -5.22 -2.27 7.36
C ASN A 67 -4.07 -1.95 8.31
N LEU A 68 -3.38 -0.85 8.05
CA LEU A 68 -2.35 -0.32 8.95
C LEU A 68 -3.01 0.13 10.27
N GLY A 69 -2.34 -0.04 11.41
CA GLY A 69 -2.89 0.29 12.72
C GLY A 69 -3.27 1.77 12.87
N GLY A 70 -2.58 2.66 12.12
CA GLY A 70 -2.91 4.08 12.04
C GLY A 70 -4.04 4.44 11.08
N SER A 71 -4.65 3.48 10.36
CA SER A 71 -5.74 3.79 9.41
C SER A 71 -7.02 4.30 10.08
N GLY A 72 -7.23 3.97 11.36
CA GLY A 72 -8.41 4.40 12.11
C GLY A 72 -9.71 3.69 11.74
N VAL A 73 -9.63 2.59 10.96
CA VAL A 73 -10.80 1.82 10.52
C VAL A 73 -10.99 0.55 11.35
N ASP A 74 -12.23 0.09 11.43
CA ASP A 74 -12.59 -1.22 11.99
C ASP A 74 -12.73 -2.31 10.91
N ASP A 75 -13.26 -3.47 11.30
CA ASP A 75 -13.52 -4.60 10.39
C ASP A 75 -14.59 -4.31 9.32
N SER A 76 -15.43 -3.30 9.51
CA SER A 76 -16.43 -2.87 8.54
C SER A 76 -15.87 -1.91 7.48
N GLY A 77 -14.66 -1.38 7.69
CA GLY A 77 -14.05 -0.36 6.85
C GLY A 77 -14.52 1.07 7.17
N GLU A 78 -15.18 1.25 8.31
CA GLU A 78 -15.59 2.58 8.78
C GLU A 78 -14.50 3.20 9.68
N PHE A 79 -14.33 4.53 9.56
CA PHE A 79 -13.36 5.28 10.36
C PHE A 79 -13.94 5.57 11.75
N VAL A 80 -13.79 4.61 12.65
CA VAL A 80 -14.36 4.67 14.02
C VAL A 80 -13.33 5.03 15.09
N PHE A 81 -12.03 5.07 14.72
CA PHE A 81 -10.92 5.41 15.63
C PHE A 81 -10.20 6.68 15.14
N PRO A 82 -10.82 7.86 15.17
CA PRO A 82 -10.21 9.09 14.66
C PRO A 82 -8.92 9.46 15.40
N GLU A 83 -8.77 9.06 16.68
CA GLU A 83 -7.55 9.25 17.46
C GLU A 83 -6.35 8.45 16.91
N ARG A 84 -6.58 7.27 16.31
CA ARG A 84 -5.52 6.50 15.64
C ARG A 84 -5.14 7.17 14.33
N PHE A 85 -6.12 7.61 13.56
CA PHE A 85 -5.89 8.35 12.32
C PHE A 85 -5.10 9.65 12.59
N ALA A 86 -5.45 10.36 13.67
CA ALA A 86 -4.76 11.59 14.06
C ALA A 86 -3.27 11.38 14.36
N ARG A 87 -2.91 10.24 14.95
CA ARG A 87 -1.55 9.91 15.37
C ARG A 87 -0.76 9.11 14.33
N ALA A 88 -1.36 8.82 13.17
CA ALA A 88 -0.74 8.01 12.13
C ALA A 88 0.53 8.66 11.56
N THR A 89 1.62 7.87 11.50
CA THR A 89 2.93 8.29 11.00
C THR A 89 3.43 7.37 9.89
N TYR A 90 4.39 7.81 9.09
CA TYR A 90 5.00 6.94 8.07
C TYR A 90 5.87 5.85 8.70
N SER A 91 6.62 6.17 9.75
CA SER A 91 7.47 5.19 10.44
C SER A 91 6.65 4.10 11.14
N GLY A 92 5.52 4.48 11.75
CA GLY A 92 4.60 3.53 12.36
C GLY A 92 3.96 2.61 11.33
N ASP A 93 3.45 3.17 10.22
CA ASP A 93 2.89 2.40 9.11
C ASP A 93 3.92 1.44 8.49
N LEU A 94 5.20 1.88 8.39
CA LEU A 94 6.28 1.03 7.90
C LEU A 94 6.59 -0.12 8.86
N GLY A 95 6.54 0.13 10.18
CA GLY A 95 6.67 -0.90 11.20
C GLY A 95 5.55 -1.95 11.14
N ASP A 96 4.32 -1.51 10.94
CA ASP A 96 3.17 -2.40 10.74
C ASP A 96 3.33 -3.26 9.48
N LEU A 97 3.74 -2.66 8.37
CA LEU A 97 4.02 -3.39 7.13
C LEU A 97 5.11 -4.45 7.33
N GLN A 98 6.19 -4.12 8.06
CA GLN A 98 7.26 -5.06 8.38
C GLN A 98 6.74 -6.23 9.23
N SER A 99 5.89 -5.96 10.23
CA SER A 99 5.28 -7.00 11.07
C SER A 99 4.46 -8.00 10.24
N VAL A 100 3.72 -7.52 9.23
CA VAL A 100 2.95 -8.39 8.32
C VAL A 100 3.87 -9.16 7.37
N LEU A 101 4.96 -8.55 6.88
CA LEU A 101 5.99 -9.23 6.08
C LEU A 101 6.60 -10.40 6.86
N ASP A 102 7.00 -10.17 8.11
CA ASP A 102 7.62 -11.18 8.97
C ASP A 102 6.64 -12.32 9.27
N ALA A 103 5.39 -12.00 9.64
CA ALA A 103 4.35 -12.99 9.86
C ALA A 103 4.04 -13.83 8.59
N THR A 104 4.09 -13.20 7.41
CA THR A 104 3.90 -13.88 6.12
C THR A 104 5.04 -14.87 5.84
N ARG A 105 6.27 -14.49 6.11
CA ARG A 105 7.46 -15.33 5.93
C ARG A 105 7.54 -16.49 6.93
N GLN A 106 7.03 -16.29 8.15
CA GLN A 106 7.10 -17.26 9.24
C GLN A 106 5.86 -18.18 9.32
N GLY A 107 4.83 -17.97 8.50
CA GLY A 107 3.59 -18.73 8.56
C GLY A 107 2.66 -18.33 9.73
N GLY A 108 2.86 -17.15 10.31
CA GLY A 108 2.08 -16.64 11.45
C GLY A 108 0.64 -16.17 11.10
N LEU A 109 0.21 -16.32 9.85
CA LEU A 109 -1.11 -15.92 9.34
C LEU A 109 -1.97 -17.12 8.88
N GLY A 110 -1.79 -18.29 9.50
CA GLY A 110 -2.62 -19.48 9.26
C GLY A 110 -2.44 -20.12 7.88
N PHE A 111 -1.29 -19.92 7.26
CA PHE A 111 -0.82 -20.64 6.07
C PHE A 111 0.68 -20.96 6.20
N ALA A 112 1.18 -21.89 5.40
CA ALA A 112 2.60 -22.28 5.42
C ALA A 112 3.51 -21.07 5.11
N PRO A 113 4.73 -21.00 5.66
CA PRO A 113 5.70 -19.96 5.33
C PRO A 113 5.78 -19.70 3.82
N ALA A 114 5.71 -18.43 3.42
CA ALA A 114 5.73 -18.07 2.00
C ALA A 114 7.06 -18.48 1.35
N SER A 115 7.02 -19.06 0.13
CA SER A 115 8.23 -19.44 -0.61
C SER A 115 8.99 -18.21 -1.14
N SER A 116 8.27 -17.16 -1.46
CA SER A 116 8.77 -15.83 -1.84
C SER A 116 7.71 -14.78 -1.54
N VAL A 117 8.11 -13.51 -1.38
CA VAL A 117 7.18 -12.44 -1.01
C VAL A 117 7.33 -11.27 -1.98
N GLY A 118 6.19 -10.78 -2.47
CA GLY A 118 6.08 -9.53 -3.21
C GLY A 118 5.15 -8.55 -2.50
N ILE A 119 5.22 -7.28 -2.88
CA ILE A 119 4.33 -6.22 -2.39
C ILE A 119 3.70 -5.52 -3.59
N VAL A 120 2.39 -5.27 -3.52
CA VAL A 120 1.73 -4.25 -4.32
C VAL A 120 1.22 -3.14 -3.41
N GLY A 121 1.67 -1.90 -3.63
CA GLY A 121 1.29 -0.75 -2.83
C GLY A 121 0.65 0.36 -3.67
N HIS A 122 -0.44 0.96 -3.18
CA HIS A 122 -1.12 2.06 -3.85
C HIS A 122 -0.87 3.38 -3.15
N SER A 123 -0.56 4.45 -3.90
CA SER A 123 -0.46 5.82 -3.40
C SER A 123 0.55 5.95 -2.24
N ARG A 124 0.14 6.40 -1.03
CA ARG A 124 0.96 6.36 0.20
C ARG A 124 1.48 4.96 0.48
N GLY A 125 0.65 3.91 0.31
CA GLY A 125 1.07 2.51 0.45
C GLY A 125 2.12 2.09 -0.58
N GLY A 126 2.13 2.72 -1.77
CA GLY A 126 3.19 2.56 -2.76
C GLY A 126 4.51 3.16 -2.29
N GLY A 127 4.48 4.36 -1.68
CA GLY A 127 5.66 4.95 -1.04
C GLY A 127 6.21 4.08 0.10
N LEU A 128 5.33 3.55 0.97
CA LEU A 128 5.73 2.61 2.04
C LEU A 128 6.33 1.32 1.46
N ALA A 129 5.76 0.79 0.38
CA ALA A 129 6.28 -0.41 -0.29
C ALA A 129 7.69 -0.19 -0.86
N ILE A 130 7.98 1.01 -1.40
CA ILE A 130 9.33 1.39 -1.87
C ILE A 130 10.31 1.45 -0.71
N LEU A 131 9.92 2.09 0.41
CA LEU A 131 10.75 2.18 1.62
C LEU A 131 11.05 0.77 2.18
N ALA A 132 10.04 -0.09 2.26
CA ALA A 132 10.20 -1.47 2.71
C ALA A 132 11.11 -2.27 1.78
N ALA A 133 10.92 -2.18 0.45
CA ALA A 133 11.74 -2.88 -0.53
C ALA A 133 13.20 -2.43 -0.53
N ALA A 134 13.46 -1.14 -0.25
CA ALA A 134 14.82 -0.62 -0.13
C ALA A 134 15.55 -1.08 1.14
N ALA A 135 14.79 -1.41 2.19
CA ALA A 135 15.33 -1.90 3.47
C ALA A 135 15.45 -3.43 3.52
N ASP A 136 14.77 -4.14 2.61
CA ASP A 136 14.64 -5.59 2.62
C ASP A 136 15.08 -6.22 1.30
N PRO A 137 16.37 -6.60 1.15
CA PRO A 137 16.88 -7.28 -0.05
C PRO A 137 16.25 -8.67 -0.30
N GLY A 138 15.55 -9.23 0.69
CA GLY A 138 14.84 -10.51 0.56
C GLY A 138 13.47 -10.38 -0.10
N LEU A 139 13.00 -9.17 -0.41
CA LEU A 139 11.77 -8.98 -1.18
C LEU A 139 11.99 -9.41 -2.62
N SER A 140 11.12 -10.27 -3.14
CA SER A 140 11.30 -10.92 -4.44
C SER A 140 10.73 -10.12 -5.62
N ALA A 141 9.72 -9.28 -5.39
CA ALA A 141 9.15 -8.40 -6.41
C ALA A 141 8.37 -7.24 -5.80
N LEU A 142 8.36 -6.10 -6.48
CA LEU A 142 7.62 -4.91 -6.11
C LEU A 142 6.70 -4.48 -7.26
N VAL A 143 5.47 -4.11 -6.93
CA VAL A 143 4.56 -3.38 -7.82
C VAL A 143 4.06 -2.15 -7.09
N THR A 144 4.05 -1.01 -7.74
CA THR A 144 3.47 0.21 -7.17
C THR A 144 2.40 0.78 -8.10
N TRP A 145 1.26 1.16 -7.54
CA TRP A 145 0.14 1.79 -8.23
C TRP A 145 0.02 3.24 -7.76
N ALA A 146 0.15 4.21 -8.68
CA ALA A 146 -0.01 5.64 -8.39
C ALA A 146 0.76 6.08 -7.13
N ALA A 147 2.00 5.56 -6.95
CA ALA A 147 2.79 5.76 -5.73
C ALA A 147 3.26 7.20 -5.58
N ILE A 148 3.27 7.69 -4.34
CA ILE A 148 3.93 8.96 -3.99
C ILE A 148 5.47 8.81 -4.08
N SER A 149 6.14 9.85 -4.54
CA SER A 149 7.62 9.93 -4.59
C SER A 149 8.24 10.65 -3.40
N THR A 150 7.42 11.28 -2.57
CA THR A 150 7.86 12.04 -1.40
C THR A 150 6.80 12.04 -0.30
N VAL A 151 7.26 12.10 0.96
CA VAL A 151 6.40 12.30 2.14
C VAL A 151 6.04 13.78 2.37
N HIS A 152 6.75 14.71 1.71
CA HIS A 152 6.52 16.15 1.78
C HIS A 152 5.36 16.54 0.85
N ARG A 153 4.14 16.54 1.40
CA ARG A 153 2.88 16.76 0.64
C ARG A 153 2.26 18.14 0.89
N TYR A 154 2.78 18.90 1.81
CA TYR A 154 2.23 20.17 2.27
C TYR A 154 3.25 21.29 2.14
N SER A 155 2.79 22.48 1.81
CA SER A 155 3.63 23.69 1.76
C SER A 155 4.11 24.11 3.16
N PRO A 156 5.19 24.92 3.26
CA PRO A 156 5.63 25.45 4.55
C PRO A 156 4.54 26.22 5.31
N ASP A 157 3.70 26.99 4.61
CA ASP A 157 2.62 27.76 5.22
C ASP A 157 1.50 26.85 5.77
N GLU A 158 1.13 25.79 5.04
CA GLU A 158 0.19 24.79 5.52
C GLU A 158 0.74 24.07 6.76
N ILE A 159 2.01 23.70 6.78
CA ILE A 159 2.66 23.06 7.92
C ILE A 159 2.68 24.02 9.13
N ALA A 160 3.00 25.30 8.93
CA ALA A 160 2.99 26.29 10.00
C ALA A 160 1.58 26.47 10.60
N ALA A 161 0.56 26.60 9.75
CA ALA A 161 -0.83 26.69 10.16
C ALA A 161 -1.32 25.41 10.88
N TRP A 162 -0.90 24.23 10.40
CA TRP A 162 -1.20 22.96 11.03
C TRP A 162 -0.59 22.87 12.43
N ARG A 163 0.70 23.20 12.58
CA ARG A 163 1.37 23.22 13.89
C ARG A 163 0.72 24.20 14.86
N ALA A 164 0.33 25.39 14.39
CA ALA A 164 -0.34 26.38 15.22
C ALA A 164 -1.72 25.91 15.74
N ARG A 165 -2.45 25.12 14.94
CA ARG A 165 -3.76 24.57 15.33
C ARG A 165 -3.66 23.23 16.08
N GLY A 166 -2.52 22.54 15.97
CA GLY A 166 -2.33 21.19 16.51
C GLY A 166 -2.94 20.07 15.66
N SER A 167 -3.72 20.39 14.64
CA SER A 167 -4.34 19.43 13.73
C SER A 167 -4.59 20.00 12.33
N TYR A 168 -4.71 19.10 11.36
CA TYR A 168 -5.13 19.38 9.99
C TYR A 168 -6.31 18.48 9.64
N ASP A 169 -7.45 19.09 9.30
CA ASP A 169 -8.68 18.36 9.02
C ASP A 169 -8.73 17.85 7.58
N VAL A 170 -8.98 16.57 7.43
CA VAL A 170 -9.12 15.91 6.13
C VAL A 170 -10.54 15.39 5.97
N VAL A 171 -11.23 15.86 4.95
CA VAL A 171 -12.58 15.38 4.65
C VAL A 171 -12.53 14.02 3.96
N ASN A 172 -13.25 13.05 4.49
CA ASN A 172 -13.60 11.84 3.77
C ASN A 172 -14.76 12.14 2.83
N THR A 173 -14.47 12.33 1.54
CA THR A 173 -15.49 12.75 0.56
C THR A 173 -16.61 11.73 0.35
N ARG A 174 -16.39 10.45 0.73
CA ARG A 174 -17.42 9.40 0.64
C ARG A 174 -18.51 9.55 1.71
N THR A 175 -18.11 9.93 2.94
CA THR A 175 -19.03 9.96 4.10
C THR A 175 -19.30 11.37 4.62
N GLY A 176 -18.55 12.37 4.18
CA GLY A 176 -18.55 13.71 4.76
C GLY A 176 -17.85 13.82 6.12
N GLN A 177 -17.32 12.71 6.65
CA GLN A 177 -16.64 12.68 7.95
C GLN A 177 -15.36 13.49 7.88
N VAL A 178 -15.12 14.32 8.90
CA VAL A 178 -13.87 15.03 9.10
C VAL A 178 -12.94 14.15 9.93
N LEU A 179 -11.76 13.88 9.39
CA LEU A 179 -10.71 13.08 10.02
C LEU A 179 -9.56 14.01 10.40
N PRO A 180 -9.25 14.17 11.69
CA PRO A 180 -8.15 15.03 12.12
C PRO A 180 -6.81 14.32 11.90
N MET A 181 -5.81 15.04 11.38
CA MET A 181 -4.41 14.64 11.40
C MET A 181 -3.69 15.46 12.46
N GLY A 182 -3.11 14.80 13.47
CA GLY A 182 -2.28 15.46 14.48
C GLY A 182 -0.89 15.84 13.94
N THR A 183 -0.07 16.43 14.76
CA THR A 183 1.30 16.85 14.38
C THR A 183 2.31 15.70 14.40
N ASP A 184 1.95 14.51 14.89
CA ASP A 184 2.82 13.33 14.98
C ASP A 184 3.49 13.00 13.63
N VAL A 185 2.74 13.09 12.52
CA VAL A 185 3.29 12.85 11.18
C VAL A 185 4.32 13.89 10.76
N LEU A 186 4.16 15.15 11.19
CA LEU A 186 5.14 16.22 10.91
C LEU A 186 6.42 16.01 11.71
N ASP A 187 6.28 15.54 12.96
CA ASP A 187 7.41 15.26 13.85
C ASP A 187 8.17 14.02 13.40
N ASP A 188 7.46 12.99 12.93
CA ASP A 188 8.04 11.80 12.30
C ASP A 188 8.87 12.19 11.07
N ILE A 189 8.31 12.97 10.14
CA ILE A 189 9.02 13.43 8.95
C ILE A 189 10.24 14.28 9.31
N ALA A 190 10.11 15.17 10.29
CA ALA A 190 11.21 16.04 10.72
C ALA A 190 12.34 15.25 11.35
N SER A 191 12.04 14.26 12.19
CA SER A 191 13.03 13.47 12.93
C SER A 191 13.64 12.32 12.12
N ARG A 192 12.90 11.77 11.13
CA ARG A 192 13.26 10.57 10.36
C ARG A 192 13.36 10.80 8.87
N GLY A 193 13.39 12.06 8.41
CA GLY A 193 13.29 12.43 7.00
C GLY A 193 14.22 11.64 6.07
N ALA A 194 15.49 11.40 6.47
CA ALA A 194 16.42 10.62 5.68
C ALA A 194 15.99 9.13 5.51
N ALA A 195 15.36 8.54 6.52
CA ALA A 195 14.82 7.17 6.46
C ALA A 195 13.50 7.11 5.67
N LEU A 196 12.80 8.24 5.54
CA LEU A 196 11.54 8.39 4.82
C LEU A 196 11.71 9.00 3.42
N ASP A 197 12.94 9.18 2.94
CA ASP A 197 13.22 9.66 1.58
C ASP A 197 12.93 8.56 0.56
N ILE A 198 11.72 8.62 -0.01
CA ILE A 198 11.22 7.63 -0.98
C ILE A 198 12.07 7.65 -2.27
N ALA A 199 12.52 8.83 -2.71
CA ALA A 199 13.35 8.93 -3.91
C ALA A 199 14.73 8.28 -3.70
N ALA A 200 15.38 8.56 -2.56
CA ALA A 200 16.62 7.88 -2.19
C ALA A 200 16.43 6.38 -1.96
N ALA A 201 15.28 5.96 -1.43
CA ALA A 201 14.91 4.55 -1.31
C ALA A 201 14.77 3.88 -2.68
N ALA A 202 14.12 4.53 -3.66
CA ALA A 202 13.96 4.03 -5.02
C ALA A 202 15.30 3.66 -5.68
N ALA A 203 16.36 4.43 -5.39
CA ALA A 203 17.72 4.13 -5.88
C ALA A 203 18.31 2.82 -5.29
N ARG A 204 17.82 2.38 -4.13
CA ARG A 204 18.31 1.19 -3.41
C ARG A 204 17.44 -0.06 -3.63
N VAL A 205 16.26 0.06 -4.22
CA VAL A 205 15.41 -1.12 -4.52
C VAL A 205 16.16 -2.05 -5.46
N THR A 206 16.39 -3.28 -5.03
CA THR A 206 17.05 -4.35 -5.81
C THR A 206 16.06 -5.34 -6.39
N ALA A 207 14.87 -5.47 -5.80
CA ALA A 207 13.80 -6.31 -6.31
C ALA A 207 13.34 -5.83 -7.71
N PRO A 208 12.96 -6.75 -8.62
CA PRO A 208 12.25 -6.38 -9.83
C PRO A 208 11.03 -5.52 -9.50
N TRP A 209 10.91 -4.37 -10.14
CA TRP A 209 9.89 -3.37 -9.79
C TRP A 209 9.10 -2.92 -11.02
N LEU A 210 7.77 -3.11 -10.97
CA LEU A 210 6.81 -2.55 -11.92
C LEU A 210 6.14 -1.31 -11.29
N LEU A 211 6.22 -0.17 -11.98
CA LEU A 211 5.67 1.10 -11.59
C LEU A 211 4.47 1.44 -12.50
N LEU A 212 3.24 1.26 -12.00
CA LEU A 212 2.00 1.55 -12.69
C LEU A 212 1.43 2.90 -12.26
N HIS A 213 1.06 3.75 -13.23
CA HIS A 213 0.51 5.08 -12.93
C HIS A 213 -0.50 5.51 -13.98
N GLY A 214 -1.59 6.15 -13.54
CA GLY A 214 -2.56 6.75 -14.45
C GLY A 214 -2.06 8.09 -14.99
N GLU A 215 -2.13 8.32 -16.30
CA GLU A 215 -1.67 9.58 -16.90
C GLU A 215 -2.51 10.79 -16.48
N GLY A 216 -3.79 10.55 -16.13
CA GLY A 216 -4.74 11.57 -15.67
C GLY A 216 -4.83 11.70 -14.15
N ASP A 217 -3.88 11.16 -13.39
CA ASP A 217 -3.90 11.21 -11.92
C ASP A 217 -3.71 12.64 -11.41
N ALA A 218 -4.79 13.20 -10.84
CA ALA A 218 -4.80 14.53 -10.25
C ALA A 218 -4.40 14.57 -8.77
N SER A 219 -4.36 13.41 -8.09
CA SER A 219 -4.00 13.30 -6.67
C SER A 219 -2.50 13.12 -6.47
N VAL A 220 -1.89 12.28 -7.30
CA VAL A 220 -0.45 12.06 -7.39
C VAL A 220 -0.07 12.25 -8.86
N PRO A 221 0.46 13.42 -9.23
CA PRO A 221 0.78 13.71 -10.63
C PRO A 221 1.73 12.67 -11.24
N VAL A 222 1.53 12.32 -12.52
CA VAL A 222 2.36 11.36 -13.26
C VAL A 222 3.86 11.70 -13.23
N ALA A 223 4.20 12.95 -12.96
CA ALA A 223 5.58 13.40 -12.75
C ALA A 223 6.26 12.66 -11.58
N GLU A 224 5.50 12.27 -10.54
CA GLU A 224 6.06 11.50 -9.43
C GLU A 224 6.48 10.08 -9.87
N ALA A 225 5.70 9.43 -10.73
CA ALA A 225 6.09 8.14 -11.30
C ALA A 225 7.36 8.24 -12.16
N ARG A 226 7.47 9.30 -12.97
CA ARG A 226 8.68 9.58 -13.75
C ARG A 226 9.89 9.87 -12.87
N ALA A 227 9.70 10.58 -11.75
CA ALA A 227 10.74 10.84 -10.77
C ALA A 227 11.21 9.54 -10.09
N LEU A 228 10.30 8.65 -9.70
CA LEU A 228 10.62 7.34 -9.13
C LEU A 228 11.36 6.45 -10.13
N HIS A 229 10.93 6.42 -11.40
CA HIS A 229 11.63 5.69 -12.46
C HIS A 229 13.05 6.21 -12.64
N ALA A 230 13.23 7.53 -12.74
CA ALA A 230 14.55 8.14 -12.83
C ALA A 230 15.41 7.85 -11.60
N ALA A 231 14.87 8.01 -10.38
CA ALA A 231 15.55 7.72 -9.13
C ALA A 231 15.99 6.25 -9.01
N SER A 232 15.22 5.31 -9.56
CA SER A 232 15.62 3.90 -9.65
C SER A 232 16.80 3.65 -10.61
N GLY A 233 17.28 4.69 -11.30
CA GLY A 233 18.27 4.55 -12.38
C GLY A 233 17.72 3.84 -13.61
N GLY A 234 16.41 3.94 -13.86
CA GLY A 234 15.70 3.29 -14.96
C GLY A 234 15.47 1.79 -14.76
N ARG A 235 15.75 1.24 -13.57
CA ARG A 235 15.57 -0.21 -13.28
C ARG A 235 14.11 -0.59 -13.08
N ALA A 236 13.27 0.32 -12.56
CA ALA A 236 11.85 0.10 -12.48
C ALA A 236 11.23 0.12 -13.88
N GLU A 237 10.39 -0.86 -14.22
CA GLU A 237 9.61 -0.84 -15.46
C GLU A 237 8.42 0.12 -15.28
N LEU A 238 8.42 1.23 -16.02
CA LEU A 238 7.35 2.22 -15.95
C LEU A 238 6.25 1.90 -16.96
N HIS A 239 5.04 1.70 -16.46
CA HIS A 239 3.85 1.47 -17.26
C HIS A 239 2.80 2.55 -16.97
N LEU A 240 2.59 3.45 -17.91
CA LEU A 240 1.56 4.49 -17.81
C LEU A 240 0.25 3.96 -18.41
N VAL A 241 -0.85 4.18 -17.68
CA VAL A 241 -2.19 3.78 -18.13
C VAL A 241 -2.90 5.03 -18.69
N PRO A 242 -3.10 5.11 -20.02
CA PRO A 242 -3.66 6.29 -20.64
C PRO A 242 -5.05 6.64 -20.09
N GLY A 243 -5.25 7.92 -19.78
CA GLY A 243 -6.53 8.46 -19.30
C GLY A 243 -6.95 8.01 -17.90
N ALA A 244 -6.20 7.11 -17.26
CA ALA A 244 -6.53 6.65 -15.92
C ALA A 244 -6.22 7.70 -14.85
N GLY A 245 -7.11 7.81 -13.85
CA GLY A 245 -6.92 8.62 -12.65
C GLY A 245 -6.29 7.84 -11.50
N HIS A 246 -6.33 8.43 -10.30
CA HIS A 246 -5.64 7.93 -9.10
C HIS A 246 -6.07 6.52 -8.67
N THR A 247 -7.34 6.18 -8.81
CA THR A 247 -7.91 4.88 -8.42
C THR A 247 -8.22 3.99 -9.61
N PHE A 248 -7.66 4.27 -10.78
CA PHE A 248 -7.93 3.53 -12.03
C PHE A 248 -9.44 3.44 -12.31
N GLU A 249 -10.16 4.55 -12.13
CA GLU A 249 -11.61 4.76 -12.25
C GLU A 249 -12.46 3.85 -11.36
N THR A 250 -11.86 3.15 -10.41
CA THR A 250 -12.62 2.37 -9.43
C THR A 250 -13.18 3.24 -8.32
N VAL A 251 -14.27 2.79 -7.74
CA VAL A 251 -14.99 3.47 -6.66
C VAL A 251 -15.23 2.53 -5.47
N HIS A 252 -15.56 3.11 -4.34
CA HIS A 252 -16.04 2.36 -3.18
C HIS A 252 -17.46 2.82 -2.81
N PRO A 253 -18.42 1.90 -2.61
CA PRO A 253 -18.34 0.44 -2.77
C PRO A 253 -18.00 0.01 -4.21
N TRP A 254 -17.37 -1.16 -4.36
CA TRP A 254 -16.99 -1.73 -5.65
C TRP A 254 -18.18 -1.89 -6.60
N LYS A 255 -18.06 -1.35 -7.83
CA LYS A 255 -19.11 -1.43 -8.86
C LYS A 255 -18.71 -2.26 -10.09
N GLY A 256 -17.64 -3.02 -9.97
CA GLY A 256 -17.11 -3.83 -11.07
C GLY A 256 -15.79 -3.30 -11.63
N PRO A 257 -15.12 -4.11 -12.46
CA PRO A 257 -13.83 -3.74 -13.04
C PRO A 257 -13.99 -2.65 -14.09
N THR A 258 -13.13 -1.64 -14.05
CA THR A 258 -12.92 -0.69 -15.13
C THR A 258 -11.86 -1.23 -16.09
N ALA A 259 -11.76 -0.63 -17.29
CA ALA A 259 -10.69 -0.97 -18.23
C ALA A 259 -9.30 -0.67 -17.63
N ALA A 260 -9.15 0.48 -16.97
CA ALA A 260 -7.90 0.89 -16.34
C ALA A 260 -7.49 -0.04 -15.20
N PHE A 261 -8.43 -0.40 -14.31
CA PHE A 261 -8.18 -1.41 -13.27
C PHE A 261 -7.79 -2.76 -13.87
N THR A 262 -8.45 -3.20 -14.92
CA THR A 262 -8.16 -4.48 -15.57
C THR A 262 -6.74 -4.47 -16.12
N THR A 263 -6.34 -3.41 -16.83
CA THR A 263 -4.98 -3.23 -17.34
C THR A 263 -3.94 -3.29 -16.21
N ALA A 264 -4.15 -2.54 -15.12
CA ALA A 264 -3.22 -2.51 -14.00
C ALA A 264 -3.14 -3.85 -13.27
N ALA A 265 -4.28 -4.53 -13.06
CA ALA A 265 -4.34 -5.82 -12.40
C ALA A 265 -3.69 -6.93 -13.25
N ASP A 266 -3.92 -6.94 -14.58
CA ASP A 266 -3.30 -7.92 -15.49
C ASP A 266 -1.79 -7.76 -15.54
N ALA A 267 -1.29 -6.52 -15.64
CA ALA A 267 0.14 -6.23 -15.58
C ALA A 267 0.76 -6.67 -14.24
N THR A 268 0.05 -6.42 -13.12
CA THR A 268 0.47 -6.85 -11.77
C THR A 268 0.56 -8.38 -11.67
N LEU A 269 -0.45 -9.11 -12.16
CA LEU A 269 -0.43 -10.56 -12.16
C LEU A 269 0.69 -11.13 -13.02
N ALA A 270 0.88 -10.59 -14.21
CA ALA A 270 1.97 -10.99 -15.12
C ALA A 270 3.34 -10.75 -14.48
N TRP A 271 3.51 -9.61 -13.79
CA TRP A 271 4.74 -9.28 -13.08
C TRP A 271 5.06 -10.28 -11.98
N PHE A 272 4.12 -10.52 -11.06
CA PHE A 272 4.34 -11.48 -9.99
C PHE A 272 4.50 -12.91 -10.49
N SER A 273 3.79 -13.32 -11.55
CA SER A 273 3.96 -14.65 -12.16
C SER A 273 5.36 -14.85 -12.76
N ARG A 274 6.03 -13.79 -13.19
CA ARG A 274 7.39 -13.82 -13.72
C ARG A 274 8.44 -13.86 -12.62
N HIS A 275 8.22 -13.17 -11.51
CA HIS A 275 9.26 -12.87 -10.52
C HIS A 275 9.08 -13.59 -9.17
N LEU A 276 7.89 -14.12 -8.85
CA LEU A 276 7.66 -14.91 -7.63
C LEU A 276 7.60 -16.41 -7.97
N ARG A 277 8.40 -17.19 -7.26
CA ARG A 277 8.46 -18.66 -7.43
C ARG A 277 8.34 -19.38 -6.09
#